data_f9934c092ec2ae5766935034213d2984
#
_entry.id   f9934c092ec2ae5766935034213d2984
#
_cell.length_a   1.000
_cell.length_b   1.000
_cell.length_c   1.000
_cell.angle_alpha   90.00
_cell.angle_beta   90.00
_cell.angle_gamma   90.00
#
_symmetry.space_group_name_H-M   'P 1'
#
loop_
_entity.id
_entity.type
_entity.pdbx_description
1 polymer ?
#
loop_
_entity_poly.entity_id
_entity_poly.type
_entity_poly.pdbx_seq_one_letter_code
_entity_poly.pdbx_strand_id
1 'polypeptide(L)'
;EYNGERKFVIPPPMAGFFEFALMRVRGDIDQKLLSKLFYQYLNVEEDFIKDLFLGTETRFGRVLISEDILPETIASTPTPENSLYILDYERATYLIKNAKHISLSMCYCRHKMHHLGKDCSKPMDTCLTFDSTAYSLIKNGYGRKIDSSECIDILNMCYENNLVQCGEN
;
A
#
# COMPACT_ATOMS: atom_id res chain seq x y z
N GLU A 1 8.03 -8.30 -19.15
CA GLU A 1 8.84 -9.25 -19.94
C GLU A 1 9.55 -10.23 -18.99
N TYR A 2 9.32 -11.49 -19.16
CA TYR A 2 10.01 -12.53 -18.40
C TYR A 2 10.86 -13.34 -19.38
N ASN A 3 12.18 -13.38 -19.17
CA ASN A 3 13.14 -14.02 -20.06
C ASN A 3 13.08 -13.58 -21.53
N GLY A 4 12.80 -12.31 -21.80
CA GLY A 4 12.69 -11.76 -23.15
C GLY A 4 11.38 -12.09 -23.88
N GLU A 5 10.48 -12.85 -23.29
CA GLU A 5 9.15 -13.11 -23.83
C GLU A 5 8.10 -12.16 -23.23
N ARG A 6 7.24 -11.64 -24.09
CA ARG A 6 6.08 -10.87 -23.64
C ARG A 6 5.00 -11.84 -23.19
N LYS A 7 4.72 -11.86 -21.89
CA LYS A 7 3.65 -12.67 -21.31
C LYS A 7 2.50 -11.77 -20.86
N PHE A 8 1.28 -12.24 -21.07
CA PHE A 8 0.07 -11.60 -20.57
C PHE A 8 -0.45 -12.42 -19.40
N VAL A 9 -0.73 -11.75 -18.30
CA VAL A 9 -1.26 -12.37 -17.08
C VAL A 9 -2.59 -11.71 -16.79
N ILE A 10 -3.60 -12.49 -16.46
CA ILE A 10 -4.84 -11.98 -15.89
C ILE A 10 -4.55 -11.78 -14.40
N PRO A 11 -4.55 -10.54 -13.89
CA PRO A 11 -4.33 -10.31 -12.47
C PRO A 11 -5.49 -10.91 -11.66
N PRO A 12 -5.28 -11.20 -10.36
CA PRO A 12 -6.38 -11.53 -9.47
C PRO A 12 -7.50 -10.50 -9.59
N PRO A 13 -8.78 -10.90 -9.65
CA PRO A 13 -9.89 -9.99 -9.92
C PRO A 13 -10.00 -8.79 -8.97
N MET A 14 -9.49 -8.94 -7.75
CA MET A 14 -9.52 -7.89 -6.71
C MET A 14 -8.24 -7.05 -6.63
N ALA A 15 -7.18 -7.42 -7.35
CA ALA A 15 -5.91 -6.69 -7.29
C ALA A 15 -6.07 -5.26 -7.79
N GLY A 16 -5.84 -4.29 -6.92
CA GLY A 16 -5.95 -2.87 -7.21
C GLY A 16 -7.38 -2.34 -7.37
N PHE A 17 -8.40 -3.16 -7.08
CA PHE A 17 -9.80 -2.77 -7.25
C PHE A 17 -10.18 -1.53 -6.42
N PHE A 18 -9.79 -1.50 -5.16
CA PHE A 18 -10.05 -0.37 -4.27
C PHE A 18 -9.02 0.77 -4.41
N GLU A 19 -7.79 0.43 -4.80
CA GLU A 19 -6.65 1.32 -4.77
C GLU A 19 -6.56 2.20 -6.01
N PHE A 20 -6.50 1.59 -7.19
CA PHE A 20 -6.10 2.27 -8.44
C PHE A 20 -7.03 3.42 -8.82
N ALA A 21 -8.31 3.30 -8.49
CA ALA A 21 -9.29 4.35 -8.75
C ALA A 21 -9.06 5.63 -7.93
N LEU A 22 -8.32 5.54 -6.81
CA LEU A 22 -8.08 6.62 -5.86
C LEU A 22 -6.59 6.98 -5.69
N MET A 23 -5.68 6.37 -6.45
CA MET A 23 -4.25 6.65 -6.40
C MET A 23 -3.85 7.91 -7.17
N ARG A 24 -4.79 8.59 -7.80
CA ARG A 24 -4.64 9.92 -8.43
C ARG A 24 -5.97 10.66 -8.45
N VAL A 25 -5.92 11.97 -8.64
CA VAL A 25 -7.14 12.76 -8.94
C VAL A 25 -7.63 12.41 -10.35
N ARG A 26 -8.93 12.15 -10.49
CA ARG A 26 -9.58 11.78 -11.75
C ARG A 26 -10.81 12.64 -12.00
N GLY A 27 -10.96 13.10 -13.24
CA GLY A 27 -12.14 13.85 -13.69
C GLY A 27 -13.17 13.01 -14.47
N ASP A 28 -12.86 11.73 -14.73
CA ASP A 28 -13.67 10.81 -15.53
C ASP A 28 -14.56 9.87 -14.70
N ILE A 29 -14.38 9.89 -13.37
CA ILE A 29 -15.20 9.13 -12.41
C ILE A 29 -15.57 10.01 -11.22
N ASP A 30 -16.70 9.71 -10.59
CA ASP A 30 -17.10 10.32 -9.32
C ASP A 30 -16.35 9.66 -8.15
N GLN A 31 -15.16 10.20 -7.85
CA GLN A 31 -14.32 9.67 -6.77
C GLN A 31 -14.95 9.87 -5.38
N LYS A 32 -15.84 10.86 -5.21
CA LYS A 32 -16.56 11.07 -3.95
C LYS A 32 -17.60 9.98 -3.71
N LEU A 33 -18.38 9.62 -4.72
CA LEU A 33 -19.34 8.51 -4.64
C LEU A 33 -18.57 7.20 -4.43
N LEU A 34 -17.52 6.96 -5.21
CA LEU A 34 -16.70 5.76 -5.09
C LEU A 34 -16.09 5.63 -3.68
N SER A 35 -15.63 6.73 -3.10
CA SER A 35 -15.10 6.76 -1.74
C SER A 35 -16.13 6.36 -0.69
N LYS A 36 -17.39 6.79 -0.85
CA LYS A 36 -18.50 6.38 0.03
C LYS A 36 -18.77 4.87 -0.08
N LEU A 37 -18.82 4.34 -1.30
CA LEU A 37 -19.03 2.92 -1.53
C LEU A 37 -17.88 2.07 -0.96
N PHE A 38 -16.63 2.47 -1.20
CA PHE A 38 -15.47 1.78 -0.64
C PHE A 38 -15.42 1.88 0.89
N TYR A 39 -15.84 3.00 1.47
CA TYR A 39 -15.96 3.12 2.91
C TYR A 39 -16.99 2.14 3.47
N GLN A 40 -18.15 2.01 2.82
CA GLN A 40 -19.18 1.05 3.21
C GLN A 40 -18.60 -0.38 3.25
N TYR A 41 -17.98 -0.83 2.15
CA TYR A 41 -17.42 -2.18 2.08
C TYR A 41 -16.23 -2.42 3.02
N LEU A 42 -15.30 -1.47 3.11
CA LEU A 42 -14.03 -1.68 3.83
C LEU A 42 -14.07 -1.26 5.32
N ASN A 43 -15.13 -0.61 5.78
CA ASN A 43 -15.19 -0.07 7.13
C ASN A 43 -16.51 -0.36 7.86
N VAL A 44 -17.56 -0.82 7.17
CA VAL A 44 -18.89 -1.01 7.75
C VAL A 44 -19.39 -2.44 7.56
N GLU A 45 -19.21 -3.04 6.41
CA GLU A 45 -19.69 -4.41 6.11
C GLU A 45 -18.77 -5.46 6.76
N GLU A 46 -19.09 -5.83 8.01
CA GLU A 46 -18.23 -6.71 8.82
C GLU A 46 -17.98 -8.07 8.17
N ASP A 47 -18.98 -8.67 7.54
CA ASP A 47 -18.84 -9.97 6.90
C ASP A 47 -17.91 -9.89 5.69
N PHE A 48 -18.02 -8.84 4.88
CA PHE A 48 -17.10 -8.60 3.77
C PHE A 48 -15.66 -8.38 4.26
N ILE A 49 -15.50 -7.61 5.34
CA ILE A 49 -14.18 -7.33 5.94
C ILE A 49 -13.57 -8.63 6.47
N LYS A 50 -14.35 -9.46 7.16
CA LYS A 50 -13.89 -10.76 7.67
C LYS A 50 -13.47 -11.68 6.53
N ASP A 51 -14.28 -11.81 5.48
CA ASP A 51 -13.96 -12.64 4.32
C ASP A 51 -12.70 -12.16 3.60
N LEU A 52 -12.56 -10.84 3.40
CA LEU A 52 -11.41 -10.24 2.71
C LEU A 52 -10.10 -10.42 3.49
N PHE A 53 -10.11 -10.19 4.80
CA PHE A 53 -8.90 -10.14 5.62
C PHE A 53 -8.63 -11.42 6.42
N LEU A 54 -9.65 -12.24 6.70
CA LEU A 54 -9.55 -13.42 7.54
C LEU A 54 -9.95 -14.71 6.82
N GLY A 55 -10.70 -14.62 5.73
CA GLY A 55 -11.29 -15.77 5.03
C GLY A 55 -10.29 -16.58 4.19
N THR A 56 -9.05 -16.13 4.04
CA THR A 56 -8.00 -16.79 3.25
C THR A 56 -6.68 -16.86 4.01
N GLU A 57 -5.78 -17.74 3.60
CA GLU A 57 -4.41 -17.78 4.12
C GLU A 57 -3.55 -16.59 3.63
N THR A 58 -4.02 -15.85 2.64
CA THR A 58 -3.33 -14.67 2.10
C THR A 58 -3.43 -13.51 3.08
N ARG A 59 -2.29 -12.91 3.43
CA ARG A 59 -2.22 -11.73 4.30
C ARG A 59 -2.07 -10.49 3.45
N PHE A 60 -3.04 -9.58 3.57
CA PHE A 60 -3.08 -8.34 2.78
C PHE A 60 -2.23 -7.21 3.35
N GLY A 61 -1.86 -7.25 4.62
CA GLY A 61 -1.17 -6.13 5.23
C GLY A 61 0.03 -6.52 6.08
N ARG A 62 1.08 -5.69 6.02
CA ARG A 62 2.27 -5.74 6.87
C ARG A 62 2.56 -4.35 7.40
N VAL A 63 2.98 -4.28 8.66
CA VAL A 63 3.37 -3.00 9.29
C VAL A 63 4.89 -2.88 9.26
N LEU A 64 5.40 -1.75 8.78
CA LEU A 64 6.81 -1.39 8.85
C LEU A 64 7.06 -0.68 10.19
N ILE A 65 7.96 -1.22 10.99
CA ILE A 65 8.37 -0.59 12.26
C ILE A 65 9.83 -0.16 12.13
N SER A 66 10.15 1.03 12.66
CA SER A 66 11.52 1.49 12.80
C SER A 66 12.29 0.63 13.80
N GLU A 67 13.59 0.44 13.57
CA GLU A 67 14.48 -0.34 14.43
C GLU A 67 14.46 0.08 15.90
N ASP A 68 14.24 1.36 16.17
CA ASP A 68 14.22 1.92 17.53
C ASP A 68 13.07 1.37 18.40
N ILE A 69 12.08 0.70 17.79
CA ILE A 69 10.88 0.19 18.46
C ILE A 69 10.94 -1.33 18.66
N LEU A 70 11.90 -2.00 18.05
CA LEU A 70 11.92 -3.46 17.89
C LEU A 70 12.39 -4.31 19.09
N PRO A 71 13.12 -3.83 20.13
CA PRO A 71 14.02 -4.80 20.69
C PRO A 71 13.42 -5.92 21.53
N GLU A 72 12.43 -5.70 22.35
CA GLU A 72 12.13 -6.72 23.36
C GLU A 72 10.67 -7.22 23.38
N THR A 73 9.74 -6.41 22.96
CA THR A 73 8.32 -6.72 23.06
C THR A 73 7.83 -7.68 21.96
N ILE A 74 8.48 -7.62 20.78
CA ILE A 74 8.08 -8.42 19.61
C ILE A 74 8.75 -9.80 19.61
N ALA A 75 9.99 -9.87 20.09
CA ALA A 75 10.72 -11.14 20.19
C ALA A 75 10.12 -12.11 21.25
N SER A 76 9.37 -11.59 22.21
CA SER A 76 8.78 -12.35 23.30
C SER A 76 7.29 -12.68 23.14
N THR A 77 6.64 -12.13 22.13
CA THR A 77 5.24 -12.46 21.86
C THR A 77 5.19 -13.63 20.85
N PRO A 78 4.61 -14.79 21.21
CA PRO A 78 4.38 -15.86 20.25
C PRO A 78 3.49 -15.30 19.16
N THR A 79 4.06 -15.08 17.98
CA THR A 79 3.25 -14.71 16.82
C THR A 79 2.41 -15.92 16.42
N PRO A 80 1.08 -15.84 16.45
CA PRO A 80 0.26 -16.86 15.83
C PRO A 80 0.73 -17.05 14.38
N GLU A 81 0.72 -18.28 13.85
CA GLU A 81 1.11 -18.58 12.46
C GLU A 81 0.42 -17.67 11.42
N ASN A 82 -0.57 -16.92 11.84
CA ASN A 82 -1.46 -16.06 11.07
C ASN A 82 -1.32 -14.57 11.38
N SER A 83 -0.28 -14.10 12.05
CA SER A 83 -0.13 -12.70 12.40
C SER A 83 0.40 -11.85 11.24
N LEU A 84 0.05 -10.56 11.23
CA LEU A 84 0.66 -9.57 10.37
C LEU A 84 2.20 -9.63 10.50
N TYR A 85 2.90 -9.82 9.38
CA TYR A 85 4.35 -9.73 9.38
C TYR A 85 4.76 -8.28 9.53
N ILE A 86 5.51 -8.00 10.58
CA ILE A 86 6.15 -6.71 10.78
C ILE A 86 7.43 -6.73 9.95
N LEU A 87 7.51 -5.82 8.98
CA LEU A 87 8.76 -5.58 8.25
C LEU A 87 9.57 -4.56 9.03
N ASP A 88 10.77 -4.95 9.44
CA ASP A 88 11.75 -4.01 9.98
C ASP A 88 12.26 -3.04 8.89
N TYR A 89 12.84 -1.93 9.34
CA TYR A 89 13.38 -0.89 8.45
C TYR A 89 14.48 -1.43 7.52
N GLU A 90 15.28 -2.38 7.97
CA GLU A 90 16.34 -3.00 7.15
C GLU A 90 15.74 -3.78 5.98
N ARG A 91 14.67 -4.53 6.21
CA ARG A 91 13.96 -5.24 5.14
C ARG A 91 13.30 -4.28 4.15
N ALA A 92 12.70 -3.19 4.63
CA ALA A 92 12.17 -2.15 3.75
C ALA A 92 13.27 -1.54 2.89
N THR A 93 14.40 -1.18 3.49
CA THR A 93 15.57 -0.67 2.77
C THR A 93 16.13 -1.69 1.77
N TYR A 94 16.18 -2.97 2.14
CA TYR A 94 16.59 -4.04 1.24
C TYR A 94 15.63 -4.17 0.04
N LEU A 95 14.34 -4.17 0.27
CA LEU A 95 13.34 -4.22 -0.80
C LEU A 95 13.47 -3.03 -1.74
N ILE A 96 13.60 -1.82 -1.20
CA ILE A 96 13.78 -0.59 -1.98
C ILE A 96 15.03 -0.66 -2.85
N LYS A 97 16.17 -1.11 -2.29
CA LYS A 97 17.44 -1.20 -3.02
C LYS A 97 17.43 -2.25 -4.14
N ASN A 98 16.64 -3.29 -4.00
CA ASN A 98 16.58 -4.39 -4.97
C ASN A 98 15.40 -4.29 -5.96
N ALA A 99 14.48 -3.35 -5.76
CA ALA A 99 13.35 -3.16 -6.66
C ALA A 99 13.81 -2.65 -8.03
N LYS A 100 13.31 -3.25 -9.09
CA LYS A 100 13.56 -2.83 -10.48
C LYS A 100 12.80 -1.57 -10.86
N HIS A 101 11.62 -1.41 -10.31
CA HIS A 101 10.74 -0.27 -10.51
C HIS A 101 10.17 0.15 -9.18
N ILE A 102 10.15 1.46 -8.94
CA ILE A 102 9.49 2.06 -7.78
C ILE A 102 8.56 3.15 -8.29
N SER A 103 7.34 3.17 -7.80
CA SER A 103 6.34 4.18 -8.12
C SER A 103 5.82 4.85 -6.87
N LEU A 104 5.64 6.16 -6.94
CA LEU A 104 4.97 6.97 -5.95
C LEU A 104 3.59 7.39 -6.46
N SER A 105 2.58 7.22 -5.64
CA SER A 105 1.20 7.58 -5.92
C SER A 105 0.55 8.26 -4.71
N MET A 106 -0.62 8.83 -4.91
CA MET A 106 -1.45 9.28 -3.79
C MET A 106 -1.86 8.09 -2.92
N CYS A 107 -1.87 8.29 -1.61
CA CYS A 107 -2.40 7.29 -0.68
C CYS A 107 -3.92 7.14 -0.87
N TYR A 108 -4.35 6.04 -1.48
CA TYR A 108 -5.77 5.80 -1.76
C TYR A 108 -6.63 5.77 -0.51
N CYS A 109 -6.12 5.25 0.60
CA CYS A 109 -6.82 5.22 1.88
C CYS A 109 -7.15 6.62 2.38
N ARG A 110 -6.18 7.53 2.38
CA ARG A 110 -6.39 8.92 2.82
C ARG A 110 -7.14 9.73 1.80
N HIS A 111 -6.93 9.51 0.50
CA HIS A 111 -7.72 10.16 -0.55
C HIS A 111 -9.20 9.79 -0.45
N LYS A 112 -9.51 8.51 -0.17
CA LYS A 112 -10.87 8.07 0.18
C LYS A 112 -11.43 8.86 1.37
N MET A 113 -10.68 8.96 2.45
CA MET A 113 -11.12 9.67 3.65
C MET A 113 -11.25 11.18 3.45
N HIS A 114 -10.40 11.78 2.60
CA HIS A 114 -10.52 13.17 2.20
C HIS A 114 -11.87 13.47 1.54
N HIS A 115 -12.29 12.65 0.57
CA HIS A 115 -13.62 12.80 -0.05
C HIS A 115 -14.79 12.67 0.91
N LEU A 116 -14.58 12.05 2.08
CA LEU A 116 -15.58 11.90 3.14
C LEU A 116 -15.52 13.00 4.21
N GLY A 117 -14.57 13.95 4.07
CA GLY A 117 -14.35 14.99 5.07
C GLY A 117 -13.79 14.44 6.40
N LYS A 118 -13.07 13.31 6.37
CA LYS A 118 -12.49 12.61 7.52
C LYS A 118 -10.98 12.44 7.38
N ASP A 119 -10.34 13.26 6.57
CA ASP A 119 -8.91 13.20 6.32
C ASP A 119 -8.09 13.82 7.47
N CYS A 120 -6.82 13.45 7.48
CA CYS A 120 -5.80 14.08 8.30
C CYS A 120 -4.98 15.07 7.45
N SER A 121 -4.34 16.05 8.10
CA SER A 121 -3.47 17.05 7.45
C SER A 121 -2.09 16.51 7.04
N LYS A 122 -1.94 15.18 6.93
CA LYS A 122 -0.66 14.55 6.61
C LYS A 122 -0.41 14.50 5.09
N PRO A 123 0.85 14.38 4.64
CA PRO A 123 1.18 14.29 3.22
C PRO A 123 0.38 13.20 2.50
N MET A 124 -0.13 13.51 1.30
CA MET A 124 -0.99 12.59 0.53
C MET A 124 -0.17 11.66 -0.37
N ASP A 125 0.90 12.17 -0.99
CA ASP A 125 1.75 11.40 -1.91
C ASP A 125 2.75 10.55 -1.14
N THR A 126 2.30 9.37 -0.71
CA THR A 126 3.07 8.46 0.16
C THR A 126 2.84 7.00 -0.13
N CYS A 127 2.05 6.67 -1.16
CA CYS A 127 1.82 5.29 -1.53
C CYS A 127 2.95 4.80 -2.45
N LEU A 128 3.79 3.92 -1.91
CA LEU A 128 4.94 3.34 -2.61
C LEU A 128 4.56 1.96 -3.15
N THR A 129 4.88 1.71 -4.40
CA THR A 129 4.70 0.39 -5.02
C THR A 129 5.98 -0.05 -5.70
N PHE A 130 6.14 -1.37 -5.85
CA PHE A 130 7.38 -1.97 -6.31
C PHE A 130 7.17 -2.91 -7.50
N ASP A 131 8.22 -3.10 -8.30
CA ASP A 131 8.37 -4.06 -9.38
C ASP A 131 7.24 -4.04 -10.43
N SER A 132 6.55 -5.15 -10.62
CA SER A 132 5.52 -5.29 -11.67
C SER A 132 4.33 -4.36 -11.47
N THR A 133 3.91 -4.18 -10.22
CA THR A 133 2.83 -3.24 -9.86
C THR A 133 3.25 -1.81 -10.13
N ALA A 134 4.45 -1.42 -9.70
CA ALA A 134 5.01 -0.10 -9.97
C ALA A 134 5.10 0.18 -11.47
N TYR A 135 5.61 -0.78 -12.26
CA TYR A 135 5.67 -0.66 -13.71
C TYR A 135 4.28 -0.41 -14.33
N SER A 136 3.27 -1.18 -13.87
CA SER A 136 1.89 -1.03 -14.34
C SER A 136 1.32 0.34 -14.01
N LEU A 137 1.50 0.82 -12.77
CA LEU A 137 1.00 2.12 -12.33
C LEU A 137 1.65 3.27 -13.08
N ILE A 138 2.97 3.22 -13.30
CA ILE A 138 3.70 4.22 -14.09
C ILE A 138 3.18 4.24 -15.52
N LYS A 139 3.07 3.07 -16.16
CA LYS A 139 2.61 2.94 -17.54
C LYS A 139 1.20 3.50 -17.76
N ASN A 140 0.32 3.33 -16.79
CA ASN A 140 -1.07 3.78 -16.84
C ASN A 140 -1.29 5.17 -16.23
N GLY A 141 -0.23 5.86 -15.80
CA GLY A 141 -0.30 7.21 -15.23
C GLY A 141 -1.01 7.28 -13.87
N TYR A 142 -1.01 6.19 -13.10
CA TYR A 142 -1.52 6.15 -11.73
C TYR A 142 -0.46 6.47 -10.68
N GLY A 143 0.81 6.44 -11.08
CA GLY A 143 1.92 6.80 -10.24
C GLY A 143 3.09 7.33 -11.06
N ARG A 144 4.00 8.06 -10.43
CA ARG A 144 5.23 8.50 -11.06
C ARG A 144 6.39 7.59 -10.67
N LYS A 145 7.33 7.41 -11.59
CA LYS A 145 8.57 6.69 -11.31
C LYS A 145 9.43 7.51 -10.36
N ILE A 146 9.99 6.84 -9.36
CA ILE A 146 11.00 7.38 -8.45
C ILE A 146 12.20 6.42 -8.36
N ASP A 147 13.30 6.90 -7.83
CA ASP A 147 14.46 6.06 -7.52
C ASP A 147 14.48 5.63 -6.05
N SER A 148 15.47 4.80 -5.69
CA SER A 148 15.62 4.28 -4.33
C SER A 148 15.93 5.37 -3.31
N SER A 149 16.65 6.42 -3.68
CA SER A 149 17.00 7.53 -2.78
C SER A 149 15.74 8.31 -2.42
N GLU A 150 14.97 8.74 -3.42
CA GLU A 150 13.71 9.45 -3.22
C GLU A 150 12.71 8.59 -2.44
N CYS A 151 12.69 7.27 -2.67
CA CYS A 151 11.84 6.35 -1.92
C CYS A 151 12.17 6.35 -0.43
N ILE A 152 13.45 6.34 -0.08
CA ILE A 152 13.92 6.41 1.33
C ILE A 152 13.56 7.78 1.94
N ASP A 153 13.72 8.87 1.19
CA ASP A 153 13.37 10.21 1.67
C ASP A 153 11.87 10.30 1.99
N ILE A 154 11.01 9.69 1.15
CA ILE A 154 9.57 9.61 1.38
C ILE A 154 9.25 8.77 2.63
N LEU A 155 9.92 7.65 2.85
CA LEU A 155 9.76 6.86 4.08
C LEU A 155 10.11 7.67 5.32
N ASN A 156 11.24 8.37 5.30
CA ASN A 156 11.68 9.23 6.40
C ASN A 156 10.66 10.36 6.66
N MET A 157 10.20 11.02 5.60
CA MET A 157 9.16 12.05 5.69
C MET A 157 7.85 11.49 6.28
N CYS A 158 7.47 10.27 5.92
CA CYS A 158 6.31 9.60 6.50
C CYS A 158 6.51 9.34 7.99
N TYR A 159 7.67 8.86 8.38
CA TYR A 159 8.02 8.63 9.78
C TYR A 159 7.97 9.92 10.62
N GLU A 160 8.61 10.99 10.13
CA GLU A 160 8.60 12.32 10.77
C GLU A 160 7.17 12.89 10.93
N ASN A 161 6.27 12.49 10.03
CA ASN A 161 4.86 12.86 10.10
C ASN A 161 4.01 11.89 10.94
N ASN A 162 4.60 10.95 11.66
CA ASN A 162 3.92 9.93 12.46
C ASN A 162 2.93 9.09 11.62
N LEU A 163 3.30 8.75 10.39
CA LEU A 163 2.55 7.84 9.55
C LEU A 163 3.05 6.41 9.77
N VAL A 164 2.12 5.50 10.02
CA VAL A 164 2.43 4.07 10.10
C VAL A 164 2.57 3.51 8.69
N GLN A 165 3.69 2.84 8.43
CA GLN A 165 3.95 2.18 7.16
C GLN A 165 3.36 0.78 7.18
N CYS A 166 2.41 0.53 6.27
CA CYS A 166 1.79 -0.78 6.07
C CYS A 166 2.19 -1.28 4.68
N GLY A 167 2.60 -2.54 4.59
CA GLY A 167 2.90 -3.20 3.32
C GLY A 167 1.81 -4.21 2.96
N GLU A 168 1.47 -4.26 1.69
CA GLU A 168 0.60 -5.27 1.07
C GLU A 168 1.39 -6.08 0.05
N ASN A 169 1.07 -7.35 -0.11
CA ASN A 169 1.68 -8.24 -1.10
C ASN A 169 0.93 -8.21 -2.42
#